data_23dc46a567484e18c3ac8c93043483b4
#
_entry.id   23dc46a567484e18c3ac8c93043483b4
#
_cell.length_a   1.000
_cell.length_b   1.000
_cell.length_c   1.000
_cell.angle_alpha   90.00
_cell.angle_beta   90.00
_cell.angle_gamma   90.00
#
_symmetry.space_group_name_H-M   'P 1'
#
loop_
_entity.id
_entity.type
_entity.pdbx_description
1 polymer ?
#
loop_
_entity_poly.entity_id
_entity_poly.type
_entity_poly.pdbx_seq_one_letter_code
_entity_poly.pdbx_strand_id
1 'polypeptide(L)'
;MNISRVALALAAASGMTLSACQQASAPTADEKLAGEASAPAATGNGVMREEAVPAATSSPAAIQSQPGPEGITFDLLKVAVTGDILTVTVNCKAEKNAWAYMKFEEISVIDDTTSQRIGVLKDNAGAWMGSPLAGKDRIGLKCSPNGILWVKFPAPPAGSKTVSINLPGVAPFDGVPVTR
;
A
#
# COMPACT_ATOMS: atom_id res chain seq x y z
N MET A 1 42.23 -32.60 -4.03
CA MET A 1 41.86 -33.93 -4.58
C MET A 1 40.62 -34.39 -3.85
N ASN A 2 39.49 -34.32 -4.48
CA ASN A 2 38.47 -35.35 -4.67
C ASN A 2 37.23 -34.70 -5.26
N ILE A 3 37.02 -35.08 -6.48
CA ILE A 3 35.90 -34.79 -7.35
C ILE A 3 34.82 -35.82 -7.04
N SER A 4 33.60 -35.40 -6.77
CA SER A 4 32.44 -36.29 -6.90
C SER A 4 31.35 -35.56 -7.67
N ARG A 5 31.31 -35.87 -8.96
CA ARG A 5 30.16 -35.62 -9.86
C ARG A 5 29.10 -36.66 -9.58
N VAL A 6 27.89 -36.22 -9.30
CA VAL A 6 26.69 -37.05 -9.48
C VAL A 6 25.75 -36.32 -10.40
N ALA A 7 25.64 -36.83 -11.59
CA ALA A 7 24.63 -36.53 -12.57
C ALA A 7 23.54 -37.62 -12.49
N LEU A 8 22.28 -37.26 -12.50
CA LEU A 8 21.13 -38.12 -12.89
C LEU A 8 19.96 -37.19 -13.21
N ALA A 9 19.62 -36.97 -14.44
CA ALA A 9 18.78 -37.64 -15.40
C ALA A 9 17.26 -37.45 -15.18
N LEU A 10 16.70 -36.71 -16.13
CA LEU A 10 15.40 -36.75 -16.82
C LEU A 10 14.20 -37.48 -16.19
N ALA A 11 13.07 -36.77 -16.13
CA ALA A 11 11.79 -37.30 -16.61
C ALA A 11 10.87 -36.15 -17.03
N ALA A 12 10.52 -36.15 -18.30
CA ALA A 12 9.48 -35.33 -18.92
C ALA A 12 8.11 -36.00 -18.66
N ALA A 13 7.10 -35.20 -18.37
CA ALA A 13 5.71 -35.60 -18.54
C ALA A 13 4.88 -34.40 -18.96
N SER A 14 4.48 -34.48 -20.23
CA SER A 14 3.52 -33.64 -20.91
C SER A 14 2.12 -33.83 -20.35
N GLY A 15 1.38 -32.75 -20.13
CA GLY A 15 -0.04 -32.79 -19.83
C GLY A 15 -0.69 -31.51 -20.32
N MET A 16 -1.08 -31.49 -21.61
CA MET A 16 -2.01 -30.51 -22.19
C MET A 16 -3.43 -30.84 -21.75
N THR A 17 -4.12 -29.90 -21.12
CA THR A 17 -5.58 -29.87 -21.14
C THR A 17 -6.02 -28.47 -21.54
N LEU A 18 -6.48 -28.41 -22.80
CA LEU A 18 -7.34 -27.34 -23.28
C LEU A 18 -8.68 -27.45 -22.53
N SER A 19 -9.17 -26.36 -22.00
CA SER A 19 -10.57 -26.22 -21.66
C SER A 19 -11.11 -24.93 -22.22
N ALA A 20 -12.18 -25.13 -22.99
CA ALA A 20 -12.80 -24.25 -23.94
C ALA A 20 -13.57 -23.08 -23.34
N CYS A 21 -13.70 -22.06 -24.16
CA CYS A 21 -14.59 -20.91 -24.12
C CYS A 21 -16.03 -21.23 -23.68
N GLN A 22 -16.57 -20.35 -22.84
CA GLN A 22 -17.99 -20.06 -22.89
C GLN A 22 -18.22 -18.56 -22.90
N GLN A 23 -18.51 -18.06 -24.10
CA GLN A 23 -19.17 -16.79 -24.33
C GLN A 23 -20.61 -16.89 -23.83
N ALA A 24 -21.03 -16.02 -22.97
CA ALA A 24 -22.44 -15.78 -22.69
C ALA A 24 -22.84 -14.44 -23.28
N SER A 25 -23.77 -14.53 -24.17
CA SER A 25 -24.40 -13.52 -24.99
C SER A 25 -25.17 -12.49 -24.16
N ALA A 26 -25.17 -11.26 -24.63
CA ALA A 26 -26.07 -10.19 -24.22
C ALA A 26 -27.48 -10.41 -24.71
N PRO A 27 -28.53 -9.99 -24.02
CA PRO A 27 -29.82 -9.69 -24.62
C PRO A 27 -30.00 -8.19 -24.82
N THR A 28 -30.17 -7.84 -26.08
CA THR A 28 -30.86 -6.64 -26.53
C THR A 28 -32.36 -6.82 -26.33
N ALA A 29 -33.01 -5.82 -25.77
CA ALA A 29 -34.45 -5.62 -26.01
C ALA A 29 -34.77 -4.14 -25.93
N ASP A 30 -35.05 -3.59 -27.10
CA ASP A 30 -35.92 -2.45 -27.33
C ASP A 30 -37.29 -2.68 -26.69
N GLU A 31 -37.83 -1.71 -26.00
CA GLU A 31 -39.26 -1.43 -26.08
C GLU A 31 -39.58 0.00 -25.72
N LYS A 32 -40.05 0.68 -26.74
CA LYS A 32 -40.64 2.00 -26.79
C LYS A 32 -42.10 1.90 -26.40
N LEU A 33 -42.55 2.64 -25.39
CA LEU A 33 -43.94 3.01 -25.27
C LEU A 33 -44.10 4.39 -24.67
N ALA A 34 -44.69 5.26 -25.45
CA ALA A 34 -45.14 6.58 -25.11
C ALA A 34 -46.35 6.53 -24.15
N GLY A 35 -46.41 7.41 -23.21
CA GLY A 35 -47.54 7.63 -22.32
C GLY A 35 -47.55 9.07 -21.83
N GLU A 36 -48.24 9.91 -22.53
CA GLU A 36 -48.58 11.27 -22.22
C GLU A 36 -49.66 11.28 -21.14
N ALA A 37 -49.48 12.01 -20.02
CA ALA A 37 -50.59 12.63 -19.32
C ALA A 37 -50.11 13.57 -18.19
N SER A 38 -50.42 14.84 -18.39
CA SER A 38 -51.02 15.81 -17.45
C SER A 38 -50.34 16.08 -16.12
N ALA A 39 -49.92 17.34 -16.00
CA ALA A 39 -49.64 18.02 -14.75
C ALA A 39 -50.89 18.16 -13.86
N PRO A 40 -50.72 18.32 -12.52
CA PRO A 40 -51.13 19.56 -11.92
C PRO A 40 -50.00 20.22 -11.08
N ALA A 41 -50.00 21.54 -11.15
CA ALA A 41 -49.24 22.43 -10.32
C ALA A 41 -49.58 22.26 -8.83
N ALA A 42 -48.58 22.04 -8.01
CA ALA A 42 -48.64 22.23 -6.59
C ALA A 42 -47.52 23.17 -6.14
N THR A 43 -47.93 24.37 -5.82
CA THR A 43 -47.19 25.34 -5.02
C THR A 43 -46.74 24.71 -3.71
N GLY A 44 -45.49 24.57 -3.48
CA GLY A 44 -44.94 24.04 -2.23
C GLY A 44 -43.55 24.63 -1.96
N ASN A 45 -43.53 25.52 -1.00
CA ASN A 45 -42.43 26.09 -0.25
C ASN A 45 -41.05 25.53 -0.57
N GLY A 46 -40.17 26.37 -1.11
CA GLY A 46 -38.76 26.08 -1.24
C GLY A 46 -38.10 25.86 0.11
N VAL A 47 -37.94 24.60 0.46
CA VAL A 47 -36.95 24.22 1.46
C VAL A 47 -35.62 24.43 0.75
N MET A 48 -34.89 25.48 1.11
CA MET A 48 -33.48 25.60 0.78
C MET A 48 -32.78 24.39 1.37
N ARG A 49 -32.46 23.43 0.50
CA ARG A 49 -31.56 22.35 0.83
C ARG A 49 -30.20 22.99 1.01
N GLU A 50 -29.85 23.24 2.25
CA GLU A 50 -28.48 23.58 2.62
C GLU A 50 -27.57 22.50 2.03
N GLU A 51 -26.87 22.87 0.98
CA GLU A 51 -25.89 22.03 0.31
C GLU A 51 -24.84 21.70 1.36
N ALA A 52 -24.87 20.47 1.87
CA ALA A 52 -23.91 19.98 2.84
C ALA A 52 -22.53 20.15 2.23
N VAL A 53 -21.78 21.14 2.71
CA VAL A 53 -20.38 21.34 2.39
C VAL A 53 -19.70 19.99 2.65
N PRO A 54 -19.04 19.37 1.65
CA PRO A 54 -18.33 18.13 1.86
C PRO A 54 -17.39 18.32 3.02
N ALA A 55 -17.58 17.58 4.10
CA ALA A 55 -16.66 17.61 5.24
C ALA A 55 -15.26 17.35 4.67
N ALA A 56 -14.38 18.31 4.80
CA ALA A 56 -12.98 18.18 4.40
C ALA A 56 -12.45 16.90 5.04
N THR A 57 -12.11 15.92 4.20
CA THR A 57 -11.57 14.63 4.66
C THR A 57 -10.26 14.97 5.37
N SER A 58 -10.28 15.05 6.69
CA SER A 58 -9.08 15.30 7.48
C SER A 58 -8.09 14.20 7.18
N SER A 59 -6.91 14.56 6.67
CA SER A 59 -5.80 13.61 6.55
C SER A 59 -5.59 12.93 7.90
N PRO A 60 -5.37 11.61 7.93
CA PRO A 60 -5.11 10.91 9.19
C PRO A 60 -3.95 11.58 9.93
N ALA A 61 -4.12 11.79 11.24
CA ALA A 61 -3.10 12.38 12.08
C ALA A 61 -1.84 11.50 12.04
N ALA A 62 -0.66 12.13 11.94
CA ALA A 62 0.59 11.42 11.99
C ALA A 62 0.84 10.87 13.40
N ILE A 63 1.31 9.62 13.49
CA ILE A 63 1.75 8.99 14.74
C ILE A 63 3.03 9.68 15.22
N GLN A 64 3.97 9.86 14.30
CA GLN A 64 5.23 10.58 14.50
C GLN A 64 5.63 11.28 13.20
N SER A 65 6.43 12.34 13.30
CA SER A 65 6.99 13.06 12.15
C SER A 65 8.49 13.18 12.31
N GLN A 66 9.24 12.93 11.24
CA GLN A 66 10.69 13.02 11.21
C GLN A 66 11.17 13.88 10.02
N PRO A 67 12.18 14.73 10.22
CA PRO A 67 12.81 15.43 9.11
C PRO A 67 13.64 14.45 8.27
N GLY A 68 13.59 14.64 6.96
CA GLY A 68 14.42 13.95 6.00
C GLY A 68 15.32 14.90 5.22
N PRO A 69 16.02 14.40 4.19
CA PRO A 69 16.89 15.21 3.35
C PRO A 69 16.08 16.24 2.54
N GLU A 70 16.74 17.28 2.06
CA GLU A 70 16.20 18.29 1.15
C GLU A 70 14.92 19.01 1.62
N GLY A 71 14.70 19.09 2.94
CA GLY A 71 13.51 19.72 3.51
C GLY A 71 12.23 18.88 3.38
N ILE A 72 12.38 17.59 3.13
CA ILE A 72 11.26 16.64 3.17
C ILE A 72 10.93 16.34 4.64
N THR A 73 9.66 16.29 4.97
CA THR A 73 9.16 15.77 6.24
C THR A 73 8.45 14.44 5.97
N PHE A 74 8.75 13.44 6.79
CA PHE A 74 8.10 12.13 6.75
C PHE A 74 7.16 11.98 7.95
N ASP A 75 5.88 11.75 7.66
CA ASP A 75 4.83 11.54 8.66
C ASP A 75 4.43 10.06 8.66
N LEU A 76 4.67 9.38 9.76
CA LEU A 76 4.23 8.01 9.96
C LEU A 76 2.72 7.98 10.22
N LEU A 77 1.95 7.33 9.36
CA LEU A 77 0.49 7.34 9.42
C LEU A 77 -0.08 6.04 10.01
N LYS A 78 0.57 4.91 9.75
CA LYS A 78 0.04 3.60 10.14
C LYS A 78 1.14 2.59 10.36
N VAL A 79 0.98 1.81 11.44
CA VAL A 79 1.78 0.61 11.74
C VAL A 79 0.82 -0.47 12.23
N ALA A 80 0.42 -1.35 11.32
CA ALA A 80 -0.62 -2.32 11.61
C ALA A 80 -0.27 -3.72 11.14
N VAL A 81 -0.53 -4.71 11.98
CA VAL A 81 -0.41 -6.13 11.68
C VAL A 81 -1.75 -6.67 11.21
N THR A 82 -1.73 -7.43 10.13
CA THR A 82 -2.88 -8.20 9.64
C THR A 82 -2.38 -9.60 9.29
N GLY A 83 -2.80 -10.60 10.04
CA GLY A 83 -2.21 -11.93 9.96
C GLY A 83 -0.73 -11.88 10.29
N ASP A 84 0.11 -12.41 9.41
CA ASP A 84 1.57 -12.47 9.58
C ASP A 84 2.32 -11.30 8.91
N ILE A 85 1.60 -10.23 8.55
CA ILE A 85 2.16 -9.10 7.82
C ILE A 85 1.99 -7.81 8.61
N LEU A 86 3.12 -7.12 8.86
CA LEU A 86 3.14 -5.75 9.33
C LEU A 86 3.16 -4.80 8.14
N THR A 87 2.21 -3.89 8.07
CA THR A 87 2.15 -2.82 7.07
C THR A 87 2.48 -1.48 7.71
N VAL A 88 3.47 -0.82 7.15
CA VAL A 88 3.88 0.55 7.51
C VAL A 88 3.47 1.48 6.39
N THR A 89 2.79 2.58 6.73
CA THR A 89 2.40 3.63 5.78
C THR A 89 2.96 4.97 6.24
N VAL A 90 3.65 5.64 5.33
CA VAL A 90 4.30 6.92 5.59
C VAL A 90 3.89 7.91 4.50
N ASN A 91 3.58 9.13 4.90
CA ASN A 91 3.42 10.26 3.99
C ASN A 91 4.72 11.07 3.99
N CYS A 92 5.17 11.50 2.82
CA CYS A 92 6.21 12.51 2.73
C CYS A 92 5.63 13.81 2.18
N LYS A 93 6.11 14.94 2.64
CA LYS A 93 5.71 16.26 2.18
C LYS A 93 6.90 17.20 2.07
N ALA A 94 6.87 18.07 1.09
CA ALA A 94 7.87 19.11 0.88
C ALA A 94 7.24 20.34 0.24
N GLU A 95 7.72 21.53 0.58
CA GLU A 95 7.28 22.79 0.00
C GLU A 95 7.75 22.94 -1.45
N LYS A 96 8.96 22.44 -1.73
CA LYS A 96 9.57 22.48 -3.06
C LYS A 96 9.45 21.13 -3.73
N ASN A 97 9.61 21.12 -5.07
CA ASN A 97 9.64 19.87 -5.82
C ASN A 97 10.81 18.99 -5.34
N ALA A 98 10.48 17.95 -4.58
CA ALA A 98 11.45 17.02 -3.98
C ALA A 98 11.03 15.57 -4.23
N TRP A 99 12.03 14.71 -4.35
CA TRP A 99 11.87 13.27 -4.54
C TRP A 99 12.65 12.52 -3.47
N ALA A 100 12.05 11.50 -2.90
CA ALA A 100 12.71 10.57 -2.01
C ALA A 100 12.97 9.23 -2.73
N TYR A 101 14.21 8.76 -2.67
CA TYR A 101 14.61 7.46 -3.21
C TYR A 101 15.21 6.62 -2.09
N MET A 102 14.68 5.40 -1.89
CA MET A 102 15.09 4.50 -0.82
C MET A 102 15.23 3.07 -1.35
N LYS A 103 16.35 2.40 -1.09
CA LYS A 103 16.48 0.97 -1.41
C LYS A 103 15.75 0.14 -0.38
N PHE A 104 15.02 -0.87 -0.83
CA PHE A 104 14.26 -1.75 0.07
C PHE A 104 15.16 -2.48 1.08
N GLU A 105 16.38 -2.83 0.71
CA GLU A 105 17.34 -3.51 1.59
C GLU A 105 17.79 -2.67 2.80
N GLU A 106 17.71 -1.35 2.67
CA GLU A 106 18.08 -0.39 3.71
C GLU A 106 16.90 -0.07 4.64
N ILE A 107 15.66 -0.35 4.21
CA ILE A 107 14.45 -0.15 5.01
C ILE A 107 14.29 -1.32 5.98
N SER A 108 14.06 -1.03 7.25
CA SER A 108 13.85 -2.08 8.24
C SER A 108 12.98 -1.63 9.41
N VAL A 109 12.43 -2.62 10.08
CA VAL A 109 11.75 -2.49 11.36
C VAL A 109 12.58 -3.23 12.40
N ILE A 110 12.72 -2.65 13.59
CA ILE A 110 13.33 -3.31 14.75
C ILE A 110 12.22 -3.57 15.75
N ASP A 111 12.10 -4.81 16.19
CA ASP A 111 11.23 -5.15 17.30
C ASP A 111 11.89 -4.69 18.62
N ASP A 112 11.27 -3.76 19.31
CA ASP A 112 11.85 -3.15 20.53
C ASP A 112 11.95 -4.14 21.68
N THR A 113 11.16 -5.22 21.66
CA THR A 113 11.18 -6.25 22.72
C THR A 113 12.35 -7.21 22.57
N THR A 114 12.62 -7.64 21.32
CA THR A 114 13.65 -8.65 21.02
C THR A 114 14.90 -8.08 20.40
N SER A 115 14.89 -6.79 20.02
CA SER A 115 15.93 -6.12 19.23
C SER A 115 16.19 -6.78 17.88
N GLN A 116 15.24 -7.58 17.38
CA GLN A 116 15.35 -8.24 16.09
C GLN A 116 15.10 -7.24 14.95
N ARG A 117 16.03 -7.19 14.00
CA ARG A 117 15.86 -6.43 12.76
C ARG A 117 15.05 -7.24 11.75
N ILE A 118 13.99 -6.66 11.24
CA ILE A 118 13.05 -7.25 10.28
C ILE A 118 13.15 -6.48 8.98
N GLY A 119 13.51 -7.16 7.89
CA GLY A 119 13.60 -6.58 6.54
C GLY A 119 12.27 -6.62 5.81
N VAL A 120 12.21 -5.89 4.68
CA VAL A 120 11.03 -5.83 3.81
C VAL A 120 10.74 -7.20 3.20
N LEU A 121 9.46 -7.54 3.11
CA LEU A 121 8.99 -8.77 2.46
C LEU A 121 9.18 -8.73 0.95
N LYS A 122 9.39 -9.92 0.38
CA LYS A 122 9.26 -10.18 -1.05
C LYS A 122 8.08 -11.11 -1.29
N ASP A 123 7.43 -10.96 -2.42
CA ASP A 123 6.41 -11.88 -2.88
C ASP A 123 7.01 -13.19 -3.42
N ASN A 124 6.16 -14.11 -3.86
CA ASN A 124 6.57 -15.41 -4.40
C ASN A 124 7.37 -15.31 -5.71
N ALA A 125 7.28 -14.16 -6.41
CA ALA A 125 8.05 -13.87 -7.62
C ALA A 125 9.39 -13.16 -7.30
N GLY A 126 9.66 -12.90 -6.01
CA GLY A 126 10.86 -12.22 -5.54
C GLY A 126 10.78 -10.68 -5.63
N ALA A 127 9.62 -10.12 -5.94
CA ALA A 127 9.43 -8.67 -5.97
C ALA A 127 9.20 -8.12 -4.57
N TRP A 128 9.74 -6.93 -4.29
CA TRP A 128 9.60 -6.27 -3.01
C TRP A 128 8.15 -5.82 -2.76
N MET A 129 7.67 -6.02 -1.56
CA MET A 129 6.32 -5.64 -1.16
C MET A 129 6.30 -4.21 -0.61
N GLY A 130 6.31 -3.25 -1.52
CA GLY A 130 6.25 -1.81 -1.22
C GLY A 130 5.89 -0.98 -2.44
N SER A 131 5.46 0.25 -2.25
CA SER A 131 5.04 1.17 -3.32
C SER A 131 5.20 2.62 -2.87
N PRO A 132 5.45 3.56 -3.79
CA PRO A 132 5.63 3.39 -5.23
C PRO A 132 7.02 2.86 -5.61
N LEU A 133 7.10 2.09 -6.67
CA LEU A 133 8.35 1.49 -7.14
C LEU A 133 9.08 2.43 -8.13
N ALA A 134 10.40 2.54 -7.97
CA ALA A 134 11.30 3.16 -8.93
C ALA A 134 12.35 2.13 -9.37
N GLY A 135 12.01 1.34 -10.34
CA GLY A 135 12.79 0.16 -10.74
C GLY A 135 12.45 -1.08 -9.92
N LYS A 136 13.42 -2.01 -9.78
CA LYS A 136 13.19 -3.32 -9.16
C LYS A 136 13.50 -3.37 -7.66
N ASP A 137 14.33 -2.45 -7.16
CA ASP A 137 14.98 -2.55 -5.86
C ASP A 137 14.76 -1.34 -4.92
N ARG A 138 14.00 -0.34 -5.37
CA ARG A 138 13.83 0.90 -4.62
C ARG A 138 12.44 1.50 -4.72
N ILE A 139 12.11 2.31 -3.72
CA ILE A 139 10.99 3.24 -3.72
C ILE A 139 11.45 4.54 -4.38
N GLY A 140 10.59 5.15 -5.21
CA GLY A 140 10.77 6.49 -5.75
C GLY A 140 9.49 7.28 -5.57
N LEU A 141 9.52 8.27 -4.71
CA LEU A 141 8.34 8.97 -4.24
C LEU A 141 8.49 10.47 -4.46
N LYS A 142 7.53 11.08 -5.13
CA LYS A 142 7.42 12.54 -5.21
C LYS A 142 6.75 13.06 -3.94
N CYS A 143 7.45 13.94 -3.20
CA CYS A 143 6.99 14.46 -1.91
C CYS A 143 6.35 15.84 -1.99
N SER A 144 6.23 16.45 -3.17
CA SER A 144 5.60 17.76 -3.34
C SER A 144 4.29 17.65 -4.14
N PRO A 145 3.13 18.12 -3.62
CA PRO A 145 2.95 18.66 -2.25
C PRO A 145 3.02 17.55 -1.19
N ASN A 146 2.66 16.32 -1.52
CA ASN A 146 2.75 15.14 -0.67
C ASN A 146 2.82 13.86 -1.51
N GLY A 147 3.31 12.80 -0.91
CA GLY A 147 3.34 11.47 -1.48
C GLY A 147 3.20 10.40 -0.40
N ILE A 148 2.58 9.27 -0.73
CA ILE A 148 2.38 8.18 0.21
C ILE A 148 3.20 6.98 -0.22
N LEU A 149 3.96 6.42 0.70
CA LEU A 149 4.59 5.13 0.56
C LEU A 149 4.01 4.12 1.54
N TRP A 150 4.00 2.87 1.14
CA TRP A 150 3.74 1.77 2.06
C TRP A 150 4.76 0.65 1.83
N VAL A 151 5.07 -0.06 2.91
CA VAL A 151 6.01 -1.18 2.89
C VAL A 151 5.48 -2.28 3.80
N LYS A 152 5.69 -3.53 3.41
CA LYS A 152 5.28 -4.70 4.18
C LYS A 152 6.48 -5.47 4.72
N PHE A 153 6.33 -5.96 5.94
CA PHE A 153 7.32 -6.71 6.68
C PHE A 153 6.69 -7.98 7.27
N PRO A 154 7.47 -9.01 7.61
CA PRO A 154 6.99 -10.04 8.54
C PRO A 154 6.48 -9.40 9.83
N ALA A 155 5.40 -9.90 10.37
CA ALA A 155 4.88 -9.40 11.64
C ALA A 155 5.90 -9.66 12.76
N PRO A 156 6.14 -8.70 13.67
CA PRO A 156 6.89 -8.94 14.89
C PRO A 156 6.13 -9.94 15.78
N PRO A 157 6.80 -10.60 16.72
CA PRO A 157 6.16 -11.52 17.67
C PRO A 157 4.90 -10.94 18.31
N ALA A 158 3.91 -11.78 18.62
CA ALA A 158 2.62 -11.32 19.14
C ALA A 158 2.73 -10.52 20.47
N GLY A 159 3.79 -10.74 21.23
CA GLY A 159 4.09 -10.01 22.48
C GLY A 159 4.69 -8.62 22.28
N SER A 160 5.16 -8.30 21.08
CA SER A 160 5.80 -7.01 20.78
C SER A 160 4.75 -5.92 20.72
N LYS A 161 4.90 -4.91 21.57
CA LYS A 161 3.96 -3.78 21.67
C LYS A 161 4.39 -2.61 20.80
N THR A 162 5.68 -2.42 20.63
CA THR A 162 6.28 -1.31 19.89
C THR A 162 7.37 -1.80 18.94
N VAL A 163 7.61 -1.00 17.93
CA VAL A 163 8.68 -1.20 16.95
C VAL A 163 9.35 0.14 16.65
N SER A 164 10.62 0.08 16.24
CA SER A 164 11.34 1.21 15.69
C SER A 164 11.49 1.03 14.18
N ILE A 165 11.21 2.08 13.39
CA ILE A 165 11.19 2.02 11.92
C ILE A 165 12.34 2.86 11.38
N ASN A 166 13.18 2.25 10.54
CA ASN A 166 14.33 2.89 9.91
C ASN A 166 14.08 3.09 8.41
N LEU A 167 14.11 4.33 7.98
CA LEU A 167 14.11 4.74 6.58
C LEU A 167 15.45 5.38 6.24
N PRO A 168 16.07 5.08 5.09
CA PRO A 168 17.35 5.67 4.71
C PRO A 168 17.29 7.20 4.64
N GLY A 169 18.23 7.85 5.30
CA GLY A 169 18.33 9.31 5.32
C GLY A 169 17.31 10.04 6.20
N VAL A 170 16.51 9.31 6.97
CA VAL A 170 15.51 9.85 7.89
C VAL A 170 15.86 9.43 9.30
N ALA A 171 15.65 10.29 10.29
CA ALA A 171 15.78 9.89 11.69
C ALA A 171 14.80 8.74 12.00
N PRO A 172 15.17 7.77 12.85
CA PRO A 172 14.30 6.65 13.18
C PRO A 172 12.95 7.11 13.79
N PHE A 173 11.91 6.36 13.51
CA PHE A 173 10.64 6.44 14.24
C PHE A 173 10.71 5.41 15.37
N ASP A 174 10.99 5.85 16.59
CA ASP A 174 11.25 4.96 17.72
C ASP A 174 10.00 4.73 18.58
N GLY A 175 9.88 3.53 19.15
CA GLY A 175 8.84 3.21 20.13
C GLY A 175 7.41 3.28 19.57
N VAL A 176 7.24 3.02 18.29
CA VAL A 176 5.94 3.15 17.61
C VAL A 176 5.01 2.00 18.00
N PRO A 177 3.78 2.28 18.49
CA PRO A 177 2.84 1.22 18.85
C PRO A 177 2.38 0.43 17.63
N VAL A 178 2.29 -0.90 17.79
CA VAL A 178 1.81 -1.81 16.76
C VAL A 178 0.33 -2.10 16.98
N THR A 179 -0.50 -1.76 16.01
CA THR A 179 -1.94 -2.09 16.01
C THR A 179 -2.16 -3.51 15.46
N ARG A 180 -3.04 -4.29 16.11
CA ARG A 180 -3.43 -5.65 15.70
C ARG A 180 -4.94 -5.78 15.66
#